data_3a4fc760e7b861b1d11cd88b0eb7e12b
#
_entry.id   3a4fc760e7b861b1d11cd88b0eb7e12b
#
_cell.length_a   1.000
_cell.length_b   1.000
_cell.length_c   1.000
_cell.angle_alpha   90.00
_cell.angle_beta   90.00
_cell.angle_gamma   90.00
#
_symmetry.space_group_name_H-M   'P 1'
#
loop_
_entity.id
_entity.type
_entity.pdbx_description
1 polymer ?
#
loop_
_entity_poly.entity_id
_entity_poly.type
_entity_poly.pdbx_seq_one_letter_code
_entity_poly.pdbx_strand_id
1 'polypeptide(L)'
;MFQRRSGIISHLPFQIAGQSFHLLPNKTIFWPSQQAILLADTHFGKAATFRNEGIPVPAGTTDVMLKKISDTIEQTQATSLYFLGDFCHSFSRYQKDFVSELLAWRKAYQHIDMTLIMGNHDLGQRTLFHQLEMTVVEEPLLVDGIGLCHYPETVVPRGIFKLAGHVHPSVNLAGGGESLTKIPCFVFNETVGVLPAFGEFTGTHRIKPEPSDQVFAVADDQVFSLVGEAQLQLAAG
;
A
#
# COMPACT_ATOMS: atom_id res chain seq x y z
N MET A 1 -35.08 -3.41 -0.90
CA MET A 1 -34.45 -2.83 0.29
C MET A 1 -33.39 -3.81 0.76
N PHE A 2 -32.18 -3.78 0.15
CA PHE A 2 -31.07 -4.66 0.52
C PHE A 2 -30.28 -3.97 1.64
N GLN A 3 -30.42 -4.46 2.86
CA GLN A 3 -29.49 -4.11 3.95
C GLN A 3 -28.10 -4.61 3.57
N ARG A 4 -27.18 -3.68 3.25
CA ARG A 4 -25.74 -3.98 3.22
C ARG A 4 -25.34 -4.33 4.65
N ARG A 5 -25.02 -5.59 4.89
CA ARG A 5 -24.27 -5.97 6.09
C ARG A 5 -22.96 -5.21 6.03
N SER A 6 -22.64 -4.41 7.02
CA SER A 6 -21.31 -3.88 7.28
C SER A 6 -20.37 -5.08 7.46
N GLY A 7 -19.73 -5.49 6.37
CA GLY A 7 -18.77 -6.58 6.42
C GLY A 7 -17.57 -6.11 7.22
N ILE A 8 -17.27 -6.80 8.30
CA ILE A 8 -15.97 -6.68 8.99
C ILE A 8 -14.91 -7.02 7.95
N ILE A 9 -13.94 -6.12 7.70
CA ILE A 9 -12.79 -6.46 6.84
C ILE A 9 -12.11 -7.66 7.49
N SER A 10 -11.99 -8.75 6.74
CA SER A 10 -11.13 -9.87 7.13
C SER A 10 -9.71 -9.33 7.24
N HIS A 11 -9.13 -9.31 8.45
CA HIS A 11 -7.77 -8.86 8.67
C HIS A 11 -6.94 -10.01 9.26
N LEU A 12 -5.65 -9.98 9.00
CA LEU A 12 -4.70 -10.92 9.58
C LEU A 12 -3.86 -10.18 10.63
N PRO A 13 -4.01 -10.50 11.93
CA PRO A 13 -3.16 -9.93 12.98
C PRO A 13 -1.71 -10.35 12.77
N PHE A 14 -0.79 -9.41 12.92
CA PHE A 14 0.63 -9.62 12.74
C PHE A 14 1.44 -8.86 13.80
N GLN A 15 2.41 -9.54 14.41
CA GLN A 15 3.26 -9.00 15.47
C GLN A 15 4.70 -8.95 14.98
N ILE A 16 5.32 -7.76 15.02
CA ILE A 16 6.74 -7.60 14.70
C ILE A 16 7.33 -6.39 15.43
N ALA A 17 8.59 -6.49 15.82
CA ALA A 17 9.33 -5.43 16.51
C ALA A 17 8.59 -4.86 17.75
N GLY A 18 7.84 -5.70 18.47
CA GLY A 18 7.06 -5.30 19.64
C GLY A 18 5.76 -4.55 19.31
N GLN A 19 5.43 -4.37 18.05
CA GLN A 19 4.22 -3.69 17.57
C GLN A 19 3.20 -4.70 17.03
N SER A 20 1.91 -4.34 17.15
CA SER A 20 0.79 -5.10 16.59
C SER A 20 0.26 -4.40 15.34
N PHE A 21 0.13 -5.15 14.26
CA PHE A 21 -0.40 -4.69 12.99
C PHE A 21 -1.54 -5.58 12.51
N HIS A 22 -2.44 -5.05 11.71
CA HIS A 22 -3.43 -5.81 10.98
C HIS A 22 -3.17 -5.67 9.47
N LEU A 23 -2.81 -6.76 8.82
CA LEU A 23 -2.66 -6.83 7.38
C LEU A 23 -4.05 -6.93 6.75
N LEU A 24 -4.38 -6.02 5.84
CA LEU A 24 -5.71 -5.91 5.24
C LEU A 24 -5.74 -6.38 3.78
N PRO A 25 -6.84 -6.96 3.31
CA PRO A 25 -6.93 -7.49 1.94
C PRO A 25 -6.91 -6.43 0.85
N ASN A 26 -7.10 -5.18 1.20
CA ASN A 26 -6.94 -4.06 0.29
C ASN A 26 -5.48 -3.58 0.17
N LYS A 27 -4.52 -4.39 0.59
CA LYS A 27 -3.07 -4.11 0.50
C LYS A 27 -2.58 -2.98 1.43
N THR A 28 -3.30 -2.70 2.51
CA THR A 28 -2.90 -1.74 3.53
C THR A 28 -2.58 -2.43 4.85
N ILE A 29 -1.91 -1.72 5.75
CA ILE A 29 -1.70 -2.14 7.13
C ILE A 29 -2.45 -1.17 8.03
N PHE A 30 -3.24 -1.69 8.96
CA PHE A 30 -3.75 -0.90 10.07
C PHE A 30 -2.85 -1.09 11.29
N TRP A 31 -2.43 0.02 11.89
CA TRP A 31 -1.60 0.08 13.09
C TRP A 31 -2.43 0.59 14.28
N PRO A 32 -3.01 -0.32 15.10
CA PRO A 32 -4.00 0.06 16.11
C PRO A 32 -3.49 1.05 17.15
N SER A 33 -2.24 0.88 17.67
CA SER A 33 -1.69 1.76 18.70
C SER A 33 -1.50 3.21 18.23
N GLN A 34 -1.37 3.43 16.92
CA GLN A 34 -1.25 4.74 16.30
C GLN A 34 -2.56 5.21 15.66
N GLN A 35 -3.62 4.41 15.68
CA GLN A 35 -4.86 4.63 14.92
C GLN A 35 -4.56 5.03 13.46
N ALA A 36 -3.59 4.38 12.83
CA ALA A 36 -3.04 4.76 11.54
C ALA A 36 -3.19 3.65 10.49
N ILE A 37 -3.44 4.05 9.26
CA ILE A 37 -3.37 3.19 8.08
C ILE A 37 -2.08 3.50 7.34
N LEU A 38 -1.31 2.46 6.98
CA LEU A 38 -0.14 2.56 6.12
C LEU A 38 -0.45 1.95 4.76
N LEU A 39 -0.08 2.66 3.72
CA LEU A 39 -0.24 2.22 2.34
C LEU A 39 0.95 2.71 1.50
N ALA A 40 1.32 1.95 0.47
CA ALA A 40 2.48 2.25 -0.36
C ALA A 40 2.08 2.35 -1.85
N ASP A 41 2.80 3.15 -2.61
CA ASP A 41 2.77 3.12 -4.07
C ASP A 41 1.36 3.25 -4.65
N THR A 42 0.65 4.29 -4.24
CA THR A 42 -0.73 4.54 -4.71
C THR A 42 -0.76 4.94 -6.17
N HIS A 43 0.29 5.61 -6.67
CA HIS A 43 0.43 6.03 -8.05
C HIS A 43 -0.85 6.65 -8.63
N PHE A 44 -1.50 7.55 -7.90
CA PHE A 44 -2.65 8.27 -8.42
C PHE A 44 -2.33 8.91 -9.76
N GLY A 45 -3.27 8.85 -10.69
CA GLY A 45 -3.09 9.35 -12.05
C GLY A 45 -2.53 8.35 -13.06
N LYS A 46 -2.03 7.18 -12.65
CA LYS A 46 -1.43 6.19 -13.57
C LYS A 46 -2.39 5.70 -14.64
N ALA A 47 -3.63 5.41 -14.29
CA ALA A 47 -4.66 5.03 -15.26
C ALA A 47 -4.95 6.14 -16.28
N ALA A 48 -4.88 7.41 -15.89
CA ALA A 48 -5.01 8.53 -16.81
C ALA A 48 -3.82 8.60 -17.79
N THR A 49 -2.60 8.36 -17.31
CA THR A 49 -1.41 8.26 -18.16
C THR A 49 -1.57 7.15 -19.20
N PHE A 50 -1.98 5.95 -18.82
CA PHE A 50 -2.22 4.83 -19.74
C PHE A 50 -3.26 5.16 -20.80
N ARG A 51 -4.39 5.78 -20.42
CA ARG A 51 -5.40 6.21 -21.42
C ARG A 51 -4.84 7.23 -22.41
N ASN A 52 -4.02 8.17 -21.95
CA ASN A 52 -3.38 9.16 -22.82
C ASN A 52 -2.37 8.53 -23.80
N GLU A 53 -1.78 7.41 -23.41
CA GLU A 53 -0.89 6.60 -24.25
C GLU A 53 -1.64 5.61 -25.16
N GLY A 54 -2.98 5.65 -25.16
CA GLY A 54 -3.83 4.78 -25.98
C GLY A 54 -4.00 3.36 -25.41
N ILE A 55 -3.57 3.11 -24.18
CA ILE A 55 -3.78 1.84 -23.50
C ILE A 55 -5.18 1.84 -22.87
N PRO A 56 -6.07 0.90 -23.23
CA PRO A 56 -7.43 0.87 -22.71
C PRO A 56 -7.44 0.42 -21.24
N VAL A 57 -7.67 1.37 -20.34
CA VAL A 57 -7.91 1.11 -18.91
C VAL A 57 -9.23 1.75 -18.48
N PRO A 58 -9.99 1.13 -17.56
CA PRO A 58 -11.27 1.66 -17.11
C PRO A 58 -11.15 3.09 -16.56
N ALA A 59 -12.21 3.88 -16.76
CA ALA A 59 -12.39 5.15 -16.05
C ALA A 59 -12.76 4.91 -14.58
N GLY A 60 -12.65 5.95 -13.73
CA GLY A 60 -13.05 5.87 -12.32
C GLY A 60 -12.06 5.12 -11.41
N THR A 61 -10.85 4.87 -11.87
CA THR A 61 -9.83 4.16 -11.06
C THR A 61 -9.48 4.92 -9.78
N THR A 62 -9.39 6.25 -9.85
CA THR A 62 -9.14 7.10 -8.68
C THR A 62 -10.26 6.96 -7.66
N ASP A 63 -11.52 7.04 -8.09
CA ASP A 63 -12.68 6.87 -7.21
C ASP A 63 -12.69 5.51 -6.50
N VAL A 64 -12.35 4.43 -7.23
CA VAL A 64 -12.26 3.08 -6.65
C VAL A 64 -11.19 3.04 -5.55
N MET A 65 -10.03 3.63 -5.79
CA MET A 65 -8.93 3.69 -4.82
C MET A 65 -9.31 4.53 -3.61
N LEU A 66 -9.87 5.72 -3.82
CA LEU A 66 -10.34 6.61 -2.76
C LEU A 66 -11.45 5.97 -1.92
N LYS A 67 -12.38 5.24 -2.58
CA LYS A 67 -13.39 4.48 -1.87
C LYS A 67 -12.79 3.40 -0.97
N LYS A 68 -11.79 2.65 -1.44
CA LYS A 68 -11.09 1.65 -0.62
C LYS A 68 -10.45 2.28 0.61
N ILE A 69 -9.80 3.46 0.45
CA ILE A 69 -9.22 4.20 1.59
C ILE A 69 -10.32 4.64 2.55
N SER A 70 -11.42 5.21 2.06
CA SER A 70 -12.57 5.64 2.86
C SER A 70 -13.18 4.49 3.66
N ASP A 71 -13.48 3.39 2.98
CA ASP A 71 -14.04 2.19 3.63
C ASP A 71 -13.10 1.68 4.75
N THR A 72 -11.77 1.78 4.54
CA THR A 72 -10.79 1.37 5.54
C THR A 72 -10.76 2.33 6.73
N ILE A 73 -10.77 3.65 6.50
CA ILE A 73 -10.86 4.65 7.58
C ILE A 73 -12.10 4.41 8.43
N GLU A 74 -13.25 4.25 7.78
CA GLU A 74 -14.53 4.06 8.48
C GLU A 74 -14.56 2.76 9.31
N GLN A 75 -13.98 1.68 8.80
CA GLN A 75 -13.98 0.39 9.50
C GLN A 75 -12.95 0.30 10.61
N THR A 76 -11.78 0.92 10.44
CA THR A 76 -10.71 0.91 11.45
C THR A 76 -10.79 2.06 12.43
N GLN A 77 -11.60 3.08 12.13
CA GLN A 77 -11.66 4.35 12.88
C GLN A 77 -10.27 5.01 12.97
N ALA A 78 -9.48 4.86 11.91
CA ALA A 78 -8.17 5.48 11.82
C ALA A 78 -8.29 7.00 11.78
N THR A 79 -7.33 7.68 12.41
CA THR A 79 -7.21 9.13 12.43
C THR A 79 -6.05 9.63 11.58
N SER A 80 -5.17 8.73 11.12
CA SER A 80 -3.99 9.07 10.35
C SER A 80 -3.76 8.12 9.18
N LEU A 81 -3.21 8.67 8.08
CA LEU A 81 -2.73 7.93 6.91
C LEU A 81 -1.24 8.20 6.70
N TYR A 82 -0.46 7.14 6.57
CA TYR A 82 0.94 7.20 6.13
C TYR A 82 1.08 6.60 4.74
N PHE A 83 1.50 7.43 3.78
CA PHE A 83 1.83 7.02 2.43
C PHE A 83 3.34 6.75 2.34
N LEU A 84 3.72 5.52 2.08
CA LEU A 84 5.12 5.09 2.00
C LEU A 84 5.67 5.31 0.58
N GLY A 85 5.59 6.55 0.11
CA GLY A 85 6.08 7.03 -1.18
C GLY A 85 5.21 6.71 -2.38
N ASP A 86 5.60 7.32 -3.49
CA ASP A 86 4.99 7.15 -4.81
C ASP A 86 3.47 7.37 -4.79
N PHE A 87 3.07 8.48 -4.15
CA PHE A 87 1.67 8.90 -4.06
C PHE A 87 1.07 9.14 -5.44
N CYS A 88 1.77 9.88 -6.31
CA CYS A 88 1.36 10.10 -7.69
C CYS A 88 2.29 9.39 -8.67
N HIS A 89 1.77 8.98 -9.84
CA HIS A 89 2.60 8.31 -10.84
C HIS A 89 3.55 9.27 -11.57
N SER A 90 3.03 10.31 -12.16
CA SER A 90 3.76 11.40 -12.81
C SER A 90 2.82 12.56 -13.07
N PHE A 91 3.34 13.78 -13.10
CA PHE A 91 2.52 14.94 -13.37
C PHE A 91 2.57 15.29 -14.86
N SER A 92 1.51 14.94 -15.61
CA SER A 92 1.28 15.49 -16.94
C SER A 92 0.16 16.53 -16.90
N ARG A 93 0.24 17.52 -17.79
CA ARG A 93 -0.77 18.61 -17.89
C ARG A 93 -2.20 18.12 -18.22
N TYR A 94 -2.39 16.83 -18.45
CA TYR A 94 -3.66 16.18 -18.79
C TYR A 94 -4.36 15.52 -17.59
N GLN A 95 -3.87 15.72 -16.38
CA GLN A 95 -4.34 14.99 -15.20
C GLN A 95 -5.28 15.79 -14.29
N LYS A 96 -5.98 16.81 -14.82
CA LYS A 96 -6.86 17.68 -14.03
C LYS A 96 -7.98 16.90 -13.32
N ASP A 97 -8.48 15.83 -13.93
CA ASP A 97 -9.65 15.11 -13.42
C ASP A 97 -9.33 14.40 -12.09
N PHE A 98 -8.25 13.61 -12.03
CA PHE A 98 -7.91 12.90 -10.80
C PHE A 98 -7.51 13.84 -9.64
N VAL A 99 -6.92 15.00 -9.97
CA VAL A 99 -6.60 16.03 -8.95
C VAL A 99 -7.89 16.59 -8.34
N SER A 100 -8.90 16.85 -9.15
CA SER A 100 -10.21 17.31 -8.67
C SER A 100 -10.89 16.27 -7.77
N GLU A 101 -10.80 14.98 -8.12
CA GLU A 101 -11.30 13.87 -7.33
C GLU A 101 -10.58 13.79 -5.97
N LEU A 102 -9.23 13.88 -5.97
CA LEU A 102 -8.42 13.90 -4.75
C LEU A 102 -8.78 15.07 -3.83
N LEU A 103 -8.90 16.29 -4.38
CA LEU A 103 -9.24 17.48 -3.59
C LEU A 103 -10.65 17.40 -3.01
N ALA A 104 -11.62 16.91 -3.77
CA ALA A 104 -12.98 16.69 -3.29
C ALA A 104 -13.01 15.66 -2.15
N TRP A 105 -12.28 14.55 -2.31
CA TRP A 105 -12.15 13.53 -1.29
C TRP A 105 -11.45 14.08 -0.04
N ARG A 106 -10.35 14.81 -0.19
CA ARG A 106 -9.62 15.43 0.93
C ARG A 106 -10.50 16.33 1.76
N LYS A 107 -11.36 17.11 1.12
CA LYS A 107 -12.32 17.98 1.81
C LYS A 107 -13.30 17.20 2.69
N ALA A 108 -13.73 16.01 2.24
CA ALA A 108 -14.61 15.13 3.04
C ALA A 108 -13.86 14.49 4.23
N TYR A 109 -12.56 14.24 4.08
CA TYR A 109 -11.70 13.61 5.09
C TYR A 109 -10.67 14.58 5.67
N GLN A 110 -11.01 15.88 5.78
CA GLN A 110 -10.08 16.91 6.30
C GLN A 110 -9.65 16.68 7.76
N HIS A 111 -10.40 15.87 8.51
CA HIS A 111 -10.13 15.49 9.89
C HIS A 111 -9.08 14.36 10.02
N ILE A 112 -8.66 13.78 8.92
CA ILE A 112 -7.64 12.72 8.89
C ILE A 112 -6.28 13.35 8.64
N ASP A 113 -5.31 13.06 9.49
CA ASP A 113 -3.92 13.46 9.28
C ASP A 113 -3.29 12.65 8.15
N MET A 114 -2.69 13.32 7.18
CA MET A 114 -2.05 12.67 6.04
C MET A 114 -0.56 13.00 6.01
N THR A 115 0.27 11.96 6.05
CA THR A 115 1.72 12.10 5.94
C THR A 115 2.24 11.31 4.75
N LEU A 116 3.03 11.96 3.91
CA LEU A 116 3.73 11.35 2.78
C LEU A 116 5.22 11.25 3.11
N ILE A 117 5.74 10.04 3.15
CA ILE A 117 7.17 9.77 3.06
C ILE A 117 7.51 9.82 1.57
N MET A 118 8.40 10.73 1.15
CA MET A 118 8.64 10.97 -0.28
C MET A 118 9.23 9.76 -1.00
N GLY A 119 8.60 9.39 -2.12
CA GLY A 119 9.14 8.45 -3.11
C GLY A 119 9.73 9.19 -4.31
N ASN A 120 10.32 8.42 -5.24
CA ASN A 120 10.97 8.98 -6.43
C ASN A 120 9.98 9.60 -7.43
N HIS A 121 8.74 9.12 -7.49
CA HIS A 121 7.69 9.68 -8.34
C HIS A 121 7.05 10.95 -7.77
N ASP A 122 7.31 11.31 -6.52
CA ASP A 122 6.70 12.45 -5.84
C ASP A 122 7.44 13.77 -6.07
N LEU A 123 8.63 13.69 -6.66
CA LEU A 123 9.46 14.85 -6.95
C LEU A 123 8.73 15.85 -7.86
N GLY A 124 8.75 17.13 -7.48
CA GLY A 124 8.13 18.20 -8.27
C GLY A 124 6.63 18.40 -8.04
N GLN A 125 5.99 17.66 -7.13
CA GLN A 125 4.54 17.70 -6.89
C GLN A 125 4.14 18.44 -5.59
N ARG A 126 5.03 19.17 -4.99
CA ARG A 126 4.81 19.87 -3.70
C ARG A 126 3.56 20.75 -3.66
N THR A 127 3.18 21.38 -4.79
CA THR A 127 1.96 22.19 -4.88
C THR A 127 0.70 21.34 -4.65
N LEU A 128 0.62 20.15 -5.23
CA LEU A 128 -0.50 19.25 -5.00
C LEU A 128 -0.56 18.77 -3.54
N PHE A 129 0.58 18.39 -2.97
CA PHE A 129 0.63 17.94 -1.56
C PHE A 129 0.22 19.05 -0.59
N HIS A 130 0.61 20.30 -0.87
CA HIS A 130 0.13 21.45 -0.10
C HIS A 130 -1.39 21.66 -0.24
N GLN A 131 -1.95 21.52 -1.45
CA GLN A 131 -3.41 21.60 -1.65
C GLN A 131 -4.18 20.48 -0.96
N LEU A 132 -3.55 19.29 -0.83
CA LEU A 132 -4.09 18.15 -0.09
C LEU A 132 -3.83 18.25 1.43
N GLU A 133 -3.19 19.33 1.88
CA GLU A 133 -2.82 19.54 3.30
C GLU A 133 -2.06 18.33 3.87
N MET A 134 -1.13 17.77 3.08
CA MET A 134 -0.29 16.66 3.50
C MET A 134 0.99 17.16 4.18
N THR A 135 1.36 16.51 5.27
CA THR A 135 2.71 16.62 5.81
C THR A 135 3.64 15.78 4.92
N VAL A 136 4.66 16.42 4.35
CA VAL A 136 5.64 15.76 3.47
C VAL A 136 6.97 15.66 4.18
N VAL A 137 7.53 14.47 4.28
CA VAL A 137 8.79 14.19 4.97
C VAL A 137 9.73 13.38 4.09
N GLU A 138 11.05 13.59 4.31
CA GLU A 138 12.07 12.70 3.77
C GLU A 138 12.15 11.42 4.63
N GLU A 139 12.61 10.32 4.04
CA GLU A 139 12.81 9.06 4.75
C GLU A 139 14.14 9.01 5.53
N PRO A 140 14.24 8.27 6.63
CA PRO A 140 13.12 7.60 7.30
C PRO A 140 12.32 8.52 8.22
N LEU A 141 11.01 8.31 8.31
CA LEU A 141 10.20 8.86 9.41
C LEU A 141 10.13 7.83 10.54
N LEU A 142 10.57 8.21 11.74
CA LEU A 142 10.49 7.33 12.91
C LEU A 142 9.20 7.57 13.69
N VAL A 143 8.39 6.53 13.84
CA VAL A 143 7.14 6.53 14.60
C VAL A 143 7.14 5.33 15.55
N ASP A 144 7.05 5.57 16.83
CA ASP A 144 6.93 4.54 17.88
C ASP A 144 7.88 3.33 17.71
N GLY A 145 9.16 3.61 17.39
CA GLY A 145 10.20 2.59 17.20
C GLY A 145 10.20 1.89 15.85
N ILE A 146 9.32 2.29 14.93
CA ILE A 146 9.27 1.80 13.54
C ILE A 146 9.76 2.89 12.58
N GLY A 147 10.61 2.53 11.63
CA GLY A 147 11.02 3.40 10.54
C GLY A 147 10.03 3.28 9.35
N LEU A 148 9.40 4.37 8.96
CA LEU A 148 8.57 4.43 7.76
C LEU A 148 9.41 4.98 6.62
N CYS A 149 9.52 4.22 5.52
CA CYS A 149 10.39 4.53 4.39
C CYS A 149 9.64 4.32 3.07
N HIS A 150 10.17 4.90 1.99
CA HIS A 150 9.79 4.46 0.65
C HIS A 150 10.67 3.28 0.22
N TYR A 151 12.01 3.41 0.35
CA TYR A 151 12.94 2.37 -0.06
C TYR A 151 13.25 1.38 1.08
N PRO A 152 13.19 0.05 0.82
CA PRO A 152 13.57 -0.97 1.81
C PRO A 152 15.03 -0.88 2.27
N GLU A 153 15.92 -0.38 1.42
CA GLU A 153 17.36 -0.21 1.70
C GLU A 153 17.70 1.03 2.52
N THR A 154 16.74 1.93 2.77
CA THR A 154 16.96 3.15 3.56
C THR A 154 17.60 2.84 4.91
N VAL A 155 18.66 3.57 5.23
CA VAL A 155 19.40 3.39 6.47
C VAL A 155 18.59 3.96 7.63
N VAL A 156 18.36 3.15 8.65
CA VAL A 156 17.71 3.52 9.91
C VAL A 156 18.67 3.26 11.09
N PRO A 157 18.43 3.86 12.27
CA PRO A 157 19.21 3.53 13.45
C PRO A 157 19.21 2.03 13.77
N ARG A 158 20.31 1.54 14.33
CA ARG A 158 20.44 0.11 14.66
C ARG A 158 19.32 -0.37 15.60
N GLY A 159 18.70 -1.48 15.24
CA GLY A 159 17.62 -2.10 16.00
C GLY A 159 16.23 -1.57 15.68
N ILE A 160 16.12 -0.59 14.78
CA ILE A 160 14.82 -0.11 14.27
C ILE A 160 14.37 -1.01 13.12
N PHE A 161 13.14 -1.54 13.24
CA PHE A 161 12.46 -2.24 12.16
C PHE A 161 11.84 -1.23 11.18
N LYS A 162 11.85 -1.55 9.87
CA LYS A 162 11.30 -0.67 8.83
C LYS A 162 10.03 -1.22 8.20
N LEU A 163 9.13 -0.32 7.79
CA LEU A 163 8.06 -0.61 6.83
C LEU A 163 8.30 0.25 5.57
N ALA A 164 8.26 -0.39 4.40
CA ALA A 164 8.62 0.25 3.13
C ALA A 164 7.69 -0.15 1.98
N GLY A 165 7.72 0.63 0.88
CA GLY A 165 7.05 0.37 -0.39
C GLY A 165 8.04 0.02 -1.51
N HIS A 166 7.88 0.68 -2.67
CA HIS A 166 8.76 0.71 -3.84
C HIS A 166 8.86 -0.60 -4.64
N VAL A 167 9.04 -1.74 -4.00
CA VAL A 167 9.32 -3.03 -4.67
C VAL A 167 8.10 -3.59 -5.38
N HIS A 168 6.88 -3.30 -4.93
CA HIS A 168 5.63 -3.88 -5.42
C HIS A 168 5.65 -5.43 -5.40
N PRO A 169 5.94 -6.08 -4.27
CA PRO A 169 6.20 -7.51 -4.22
C PRO A 169 5.00 -8.34 -4.64
N SER A 170 5.28 -9.39 -5.40
CA SER A 170 4.29 -10.39 -5.81
C SER A 170 4.89 -11.79 -5.84
N VAL A 171 4.02 -12.78 -5.69
CA VAL A 171 4.36 -14.20 -5.78
C VAL A 171 3.53 -14.88 -6.84
N ASN A 172 4.02 -16.03 -7.31
CA ASN A 172 3.24 -16.96 -8.10
C ASN A 172 2.88 -18.16 -7.20
N LEU A 173 1.62 -18.57 -7.21
CA LEU A 173 1.15 -19.74 -6.49
C LEU A 173 0.74 -20.80 -7.51
N ALA A 174 1.21 -22.02 -7.32
CA ALA A 174 0.81 -23.17 -8.11
C ALA A 174 0.19 -24.24 -7.20
N GLY A 175 -0.95 -24.79 -7.59
CA GLY A 175 -1.63 -25.83 -6.83
C GLY A 175 -2.85 -26.35 -7.57
N GLY A 176 -3.20 -27.64 -7.39
CA GLY A 176 -4.41 -28.23 -7.95
C GLY A 176 -4.53 -28.21 -9.49
N GLY A 177 -3.40 -28.07 -10.20
CA GLY A 177 -3.41 -27.95 -11.68
C GLY A 177 -3.61 -26.53 -12.20
N GLU A 178 -3.79 -25.55 -11.31
CA GLU A 178 -3.90 -24.13 -11.65
C GLU A 178 -2.66 -23.35 -11.21
N SER A 179 -2.37 -22.25 -11.90
CA SER A 179 -1.28 -21.33 -11.56
C SER A 179 -1.84 -19.92 -11.48
N LEU A 180 -1.76 -19.32 -10.30
CA LEU A 180 -2.03 -17.93 -10.07
C LEU A 180 -0.72 -17.15 -10.13
N THR A 181 -0.66 -16.13 -10.96
CA THR A 181 0.56 -15.34 -11.18
C THR A 181 0.41 -13.90 -10.70
N LYS A 182 1.53 -13.30 -10.28
CA LYS A 182 1.58 -11.89 -9.88
C LYS A 182 0.62 -11.53 -8.74
N ILE A 183 0.46 -12.43 -7.77
CA ILE A 183 -0.37 -12.17 -6.58
C ILE A 183 0.38 -11.19 -5.69
N PRO A 184 -0.16 -9.99 -5.39
CA PRO A 184 0.48 -9.05 -4.48
C PRO A 184 0.67 -9.67 -3.10
N CYS A 185 1.76 -9.33 -2.43
CA CYS A 185 2.03 -9.86 -1.09
C CYS A 185 2.76 -8.85 -0.21
N PHE A 186 2.53 -8.96 1.10
CA PHE A 186 3.43 -8.38 2.09
C PHE A 186 4.59 -9.35 2.31
N VAL A 187 5.78 -8.81 2.54
CA VAL A 187 6.99 -9.59 2.83
C VAL A 187 7.69 -8.99 4.02
N PHE A 188 7.96 -9.80 5.03
CA PHE A 188 8.64 -9.36 6.24
C PHE A 188 9.86 -10.26 6.50
N ASN A 189 11.01 -9.63 6.72
CA ASN A 189 12.18 -10.28 7.26
C ASN A 189 12.54 -9.74 8.65
N GLU A 190 13.74 -9.99 9.14
CA GLU A 190 14.17 -9.54 10.48
C GLU A 190 14.27 -8.01 10.62
N THR A 191 14.42 -7.26 9.52
CA THR A 191 14.76 -5.83 9.54
C THR A 191 13.78 -4.94 8.80
N VAL A 192 13.03 -5.49 7.84
CA VAL A 192 12.09 -4.72 7.01
C VAL A 192 10.86 -5.52 6.63
N GLY A 193 9.71 -4.84 6.63
CA GLY A 193 8.48 -5.26 6.00
C GLY A 193 8.22 -4.45 4.74
N VAL A 194 7.96 -5.11 3.62
CA VAL A 194 7.66 -4.47 2.33
C VAL A 194 6.19 -4.66 2.02
N LEU A 195 5.48 -3.55 1.78
CA LEU A 195 4.07 -3.54 1.44
C LEU A 195 3.89 -3.76 -0.06
N PRO A 196 2.82 -4.45 -0.47
CA PRO A 196 2.41 -4.48 -1.87
C PRO A 196 1.92 -3.10 -2.32
N ALA A 197 2.10 -2.76 -3.60
CA ALA A 197 1.57 -1.53 -4.16
C ALA A 197 0.04 -1.47 -4.01
N PHE A 198 -0.44 -0.39 -3.41
CA PHE A 198 -1.88 -0.14 -3.25
C PHE A 198 -2.54 0.17 -4.58
N GLY A 199 -1.84 0.91 -5.46
CA GLY A 199 -2.35 1.42 -6.71
C GLY A 199 -2.89 0.34 -7.66
N GLU A 200 -3.96 0.70 -8.36
CA GLU A 200 -4.45 -0.10 -9.47
C GLU A 200 -3.53 0.08 -10.69
N PHE A 201 -3.38 -0.95 -11.51
CA PHE A 201 -2.49 -0.95 -12.69
C PHE A 201 -1.01 -0.66 -12.40
N THR A 202 -0.59 -0.73 -11.14
CA THR A 202 0.84 -0.75 -10.81
C THR A 202 1.42 -2.10 -11.22
N GLY A 203 2.57 -2.09 -11.88
CA GLY A 203 3.32 -3.32 -12.13
C GLY A 203 3.67 -4.00 -10.80
N THR A 204 3.92 -5.29 -10.84
CA THR A 204 4.42 -6.05 -9.69
C THR A 204 5.78 -6.64 -9.99
N HIS A 205 6.61 -6.78 -8.97
CA HIS A 205 7.90 -7.45 -9.05
C HIS A 205 7.78 -8.83 -8.39
N ARG A 206 8.08 -9.90 -9.16
CA ARG A 206 8.11 -11.26 -8.61
C ARG A 206 9.30 -11.38 -7.67
N ILE A 207 9.01 -11.65 -6.40
CA ILE A 207 10.05 -11.91 -5.41
C ILE A 207 10.40 -13.39 -5.36
N LYS A 208 11.60 -13.69 -4.85
CA LYS A 208 12.04 -15.02 -4.41
C LYS A 208 12.25 -14.94 -2.91
N PRO A 209 11.27 -15.34 -2.09
CA PRO A 209 11.40 -15.25 -0.65
C PRO A 209 12.55 -16.13 -0.14
N GLU A 210 13.29 -15.61 0.84
CA GLU A 210 14.25 -16.41 1.61
C GLU A 210 13.50 -17.30 2.61
N PRO A 211 14.10 -18.39 3.10
CA PRO A 211 13.45 -19.30 4.06
C PRO A 211 13.01 -18.61 5.37
N SER A 212 13.66 -17.52 5.76
CA SER A 212 13.34 -16.72 6.94
C SER A 212 12.25 -15.68 6.71
N ASP A 213 11.87 -15.40 5.45
CA ASP A 213 10.86 -14.41 5.15
C ASP A 213 9.46 -14.90 5.51
N GLN A 214 8.66 -14.02 6.07
CA GLN A 214 7.23 -14.23 6.27
C GLN A 214 6.49 -13.54 5.12
N VAL A 215 5.79 -14.33 4.31
CA VAL A 215 5.09 -13.84 3.12
C VAL A 215 3.58 -14.00 3.30
N PHE A 216 2.86 -12.92 3.03
CA PHE A 216 1.40 -12.89 3.12
C PHE A 216 0.81 -12.43 1.78
N ALA A 217 0.25 -13.38 1.04
CA ALA A 217 -0.41 -13.12 -0.25
C ALA A 217 -1.77 -12.45 -0.06
N VAL A 218 -2.13 -11.57 -0.98
CA VAL A 218 -3.42 -10.87 -0.99
C VAL A 218 -4.21 -11.30 -2.22
N ALA A 219 -5.29 -12.05 -2.01
CA ALA A 219 -6.19 -12.50 -3.07
C ALA A 219 -7.62 -12.67 -2.53
N ASP A 220 -8.63 -12.53 -3.38
CA ASP A 220 -10.03 -12.81 -3.08
C ASP A 220 -10.53 -12.16 -1.78
N ASP A 221 -10.19 -10.89 -1.57
CA ASP A 221 -10.52 -10.12 -0.37
C ASP A 221 -10.05 -10.77 0.95
N GLN A 222 -8.95 -11.52 0.90
CA GLN A 222 -8.30 -12.15 2.05
C GLN A 222 -6.79 -11.97 2.03
N VAL A 223 -6.19 -12.15 3.22
CA VAL A 223 -4.74 -12.22 3.40
C VAL A 223 -4.37 -13.63 3.84
N PHE A 224 -3.49 -14.26 3.09
CA PHE A 224 -3.06 -15.65 3.32
C PHE A 224 -1.60 -15.69 3.74
N SER A 225 -1.31 -16.33 4.86
CA SER A 225 0.08 -16.63 5.23
C SER A 225 0.60 -17.79 4.37
N LEU A 226 1.73 -17.56 3.72
CA LEU A 226 2.43 -18.58 2.93
C LEU A 226 3.53 -19.20 3.80
N VAL A 227 3.20 -20.31 4.50
CA VAL A 227 4.13 -21.01 5.39
C VAL A 227 4.34 -22.45 4.88
N GLY A 228 5.53 -23.02 5.09
CA GLY A 228 5.82 -24.43 4.80
C GLY A 228 5.98 -24.77 3.32
N GLU A 229 5.30 -25.80 2.82
CA GLU A 229 5.48 -26.29 1.45
C GLU A 229 5.18 -25.25 0.36
N ALA A 230 4.24 -24.33 0.61
CA ALA A 230 3.95 -23.22 -0.31
C ALA A 230 5.15 -22.29 -0.46
N GLN A 231 5.87 -22.02 0.62
CA GLN A 231 7.07 -21.17 0.62
C GLN A 231 8.24 -21.86 -0.11
N LEU A 232 8.37 -23.20 0.05
CA LEU A 232 9.37 -24.01 -0.65
C LEU A 232 9.12 -24.06 -2.17
N GLN A 233 7.86 -24.10 -2.61
CA GLN A 233 7.51 -24.06 -4.03
C GLN A 233 7.78 -22.68 -4.67
N LEU A 234 7.67 -21.59 -3.89
CA LEU A 234 8.02 -20.24 -4.35
C LEU A 234 9.53 -20.05 -4.57
N ALA A 235 10.35 -20.70 -3.74
CA ALA A 235 11.81 -20.62 -3.83
C ALA A 235 12.40 -21.46 -4.98
N ALA A 236 11.72 -22.52 -5.38
CA ALA A 236 12.21 -23.47 -6.40
C ALA A 236 11.88 -23.08 -7.85
N GLY A 237 11.09 -22.05 -8.09
CA GLY A 237 10.67 -21.58 -9.43
C GLY A 237 11.23 -20.21 -9.78
#